data_0cfc4816d4ea7c3e65f83ca586a8d9a4
#
_entry.id   0cfc4816d4ea7c3e65f83ca586a8d9a4
#
_cell.length_a   1.000
_cell.length_b   1.000
_cell.length_c   1.000
_cell.angle_alpha   90.00
_cell.angle_beta   90.00
_cell.angle_gamma   90.00
#
_symmetry.space_group_name_H-M   'P 1'
#
loop_
_entity.id
_entity.type
_entity.pdbx_description
1 polymer ?
#
loop_
_entity_poly.entity_id
_entity_poly.type
_entity_poly.pdbx_seq_one_letter_code
_entity_poly.pdbx_strand_id
1 'polypeptide(L)' 'MSEDLRESILKYLATVSQAKNKEVARAVGQEKSLVDKTIAELAKEGKIEYRSFGGITYIALPGKKET' A
#
# COMPACT_ATOMS: atom_id res chain seq x y z
N MET A 1 7.00 1.42 -15.44
CA MET A 1 5.77 1.82 -15.48
C MET A 1 4.97 1.46 -14.34
N SER A 2 3.73 1.53 -14.43
CA SER A 2 2.90 1.32 -13.30
C SER A 2 2.98 -0.08 -12.76
N GLU A 3 3.30 -1.05 -13.58
CA GLU A 3 3.40 -2.40 -13.07
C GLU A 3 4.54 -2.58 -12.10
N ASP A 4 5.67 -1.95 -12.39
CA ASP A 4 6.80 -2.02 -11.48
C ASP A 4 6.46 -1.37 -10.15
N LEU A 5 5.77 -0.26 -10.19
CA LEU A 5 5.40 0.43 -8.97
C LEU A 5 4.40 -0.39 -8.19
N ARG A 6 3.43 -0.99 -8.87
CA ARG A 6 2.43 -1.82 -8.19
C ARG A 6 3.11 -2.98 -7.48
N GLU A 7 4.04 -3.63 -8.15
CA GLU A 7 4.75 -4.73 -7.53
C GLU A 7 5.59 -4.28 -6.35
N SER A 8 6.26 -3.15 -6.49
CA SER A 8 7.08 -2.63 -5.41
C SER A 8 6.24 -2.34 -4.18
N ILE A 9 5.06 -1.77 -4.38
CA ILE A 9 4.18 -1.47 -3.27
C ILE A 9 3.72 -2.77 -2.59
N LEU A 10 3.31 -3.74 -3.39
CA LEU A 10 2.83 -4.99 -2.84
C LEU A 10 3.94 -5.75 -2.11
N LYS A 11 5.14 -5.70 -2.65
CA LYS A 11 6.28 -6.33 -2.01
C LYS A 11 6.58 -5.68 -0.68
N TYR A 12 6.55 -4.37 -0.65
CA TYR A 12 6.80 -3.67 0.60
C TYR A 12 5.74 -4.03 1.64
N LEU A 13 4.49 -4.04 1.23
CA LEU A 13 3.41 -4.33 2.17
C LEU A 13 3.45 -5.77 2.67
N ALA A 14 4.12 -6.65 1.94
CA ALA A 14 4.28 -8.02 2.40
C ALA A 14 5.27 -8.11 3.56
N THR A 15 6.11 -7.10 3.73
CA THR A 15 7.10 -7.13 4.80
C THR A 15 6.63 -6.41 6.05
N VAL A 16 5.45 -5.77 6.02
CA VAL A 16 4.93 -5.06 7.19
C VAL A 16 3.50 -5.46 7.38
N SER A 17 2.96 -5.20 8.56
CA SER A 17 1.55 -5.48 8.81
C SER A 17 0.67 -4.45 8.15
N GLN A 18 1.10 -3.22 8.14
CA GLN A 18 0.36 -2.12 7.56
C GLN A 18 1.31 -0.95 7.46
N ALA A 19 0.98 0.02 6.65
CA ALA A 19 1.83 1.19 6.48
C ALA A 19 0.99 2.36 6.00
N LYS A 20 1.52 3.56 6.18
CA LYS A 20 0.86 4.74 5.66
C LYS A 20 1.32 4.96 4.24
N ASN A 21 0.50 5.67 3.47
CA ASN A 21 0.86 5.99 2.09
C ASN A 21 2.23 6.67 2.04
N LYS A 22 2.49 7.56 2.97
CA LYS A 22 3.73 8.27 3.01
C LYS A 22 4.91 7.31 3.20
N GLU A 23 4.74 6.32 4.03
CA GLU A 23 5.79 5.35 4.27
C GLU A 23 6.04 4.49 3.05
N VAL A 24 4.98 4.15 2.35
CA VAL A 24 5.11 3.36 1.14
C VAL A 24 5.85 4.17 0.07
N ALA A 25 5.49 5.44 -0.08
CA ALA A 25 6.15 6.29 -1.08
C ALA A 25 7.64 6.37 -0.82
N ARG A 26 8.01 6.48 0.45
CA ARG A 26 9.39 6.55 0.81
C ARG A 26 10.08 5.24 0.54
N ALA A 27 9.45 4.14 0.88
CA ALA A 27 10.05 2.82 0.71
C ALA A 27 10.28 2.49 -0.76
N VAL A 28 9.35 2.87 -1.64
CA VAL A 28 9.50 2.55 -3.04
C VAL A 28 10.23 3.65 -3.82
N GLY A 29 10.51 4.79 -3.18
CA GLY A 29 11.28 5.83 -3.82
C GLY A 29 10.55 6.58 -4.91
N GLN A 30 9.24 6.74 -4.77
CA GLN A 30 8.44 7.43 -5.77
C GLN A 30 7.67 8.58 -5.13
N GLU A 31 7.13 9.46 -5.96
CA GLU A 31 6.37 10.58 -5.46
C GLU A 31 5.11 10.10 -4.77
N LYS A 32 4.74 10.79 -3.71
CA LYS A 32 3.58 10.39 -2.95
C LYS A 32 2.31 10.44 -3.80
N SER A 33 2.16 11.42 -4.66
CA SER A 33 0.94 11.51 -5.46
C SER A 33 0.82 10.32 -6.41
N LEU A 34 1.92 9.89 -6.99
CA LEU A 34 1.89 8.73 -7.86
C LEU A 34 1.59 7.46 -7.06
N VAL A 35 2.19 7.35 -5.88
CA VAL A 35 1.95 6.21 -5.02
C VAL A 35 0.51 6.19 -4.56
N ASP A 36 -0.05 7.34 -4.18
CA ASP A 36 -1.44 7.41 -3.74
C ASP A 36 -2.38 6.92 -4.85
N LYS A 37 -2.11 7.34 -6.07
CA LYS A 37 -2.93 6.94 -7.19
C LYS A 37 -2.85 5.43 -7.41
N THR A 38 -1.64 4.90 -7.37
CA THR A 38 -1.44 3.47 -7.58
C THR A 38 -2.08 2.65 -6.46
N ILE A 39 -1.97 3.14 -5.22
CA ILE A 39 -2.59 2.46 -4.10
C ILE A 39 -4.11 2.43 -4.27
N ALA A 40 -4.68 3.53 -4.73
CA ALA A 40 -6.12 3.57 -4.94
C ALA A 40 -6.55 2.55 -6.00
N GLU A 41 -5.76 2.40 -7.04
CA GLU A 41 -6.05 1.41 -8.05
C GLU A 41 -5.95 0.00 -7.50
N LEU A 42 -4.92 -0.26 -6.70
CA LEU A 42 -4.76 -1.58 -6.12
C LEU A 42 -5.89 -1.90 -5.14
N ALA A 43 -6.35 -0.91 -4.41
CA ALA A 43 -7.45 -1.10 -3.48
C ALA A 43 -8.73 -1.40 -4.25
N LYS A 44 -8.92 -0.75 -5.37
CA LYS A 44 -10.10 -0.97 -6.19
C LYS A 44 -10.08 -2.38 -6.74
N GLU A 45 -8.90 -2.92 -7.01
CA GLU A 45 -8.78 -4.27 -7.53
C GLU A 45 -8.79 -5.31 -6.42
N GLY A 46 -8.86 -4.90 -5.19
CA GLY A 46 -8.89 -5.84 -4.08
C GLY A 46 -7.53 -6.34 -3.66
N LYS A 47 -6.46 -5.69 -4.11
CA LYS A 47 -5.12 -6.13 -3.76
C LYS A 47 -4.56 -5.42 -2.55
N ILE A 48 -5.23 -4.38 -2.09
CA ILE A 48 -4.84 -3.63 -0.90
C ILE A 48 -6.12 -3.27 -0.18
N GLU A 49 -6.08 -3.22 1.13
CA GLU A 49 -7.24 -2.76 1.89
C GLU A 49 -6.82 -1.60 2.77
N TYR A 50 -7.76 -0.74 3.09
CA TYR A 50 -7.51 0.38 3.98
C TYR A 50 -7.90 0.00 5.39
N ARG A 51 -7.13 0.46 6.36
CA ARG A 51 -7.43 0.25 7.76
C ARG A 51 -7.31 1.59 8.48
N SER A 52 -8.15 1.78 9.46
CA SER A 52 -8.17 3.03 10.19
C SER A 52 -7.95 2.76 11.67
N PHE A 53 -6.96 3.39 12.25
CA PHE A 53 -6.69 3.25 13.67
C PHE A 53 -6.40 4.62 14.23
N GLY A 54 -7.14 5.03 15.26
CA GLY A 54 -6.88 6.29 15.92
C GLY A 54 -6.93 7.47 14.99
N GLY A 55 -7.79 7.45 14.00
CA GLY A 55 -7.91 8.55 13.06
C GLY A 55 -6.86 8.57 11.97
N ILE A 56 -6.00 7.55 11.92
CA ILE A 56 -4.97 7.47 10.90
C ILE A 56 -5.32 6.34 9.95
N THR A 57 -5.18 6.58 8.67
CA THR A 57 -5.47 5.57 7.67
C THR A 57 -4.20 4.83 7.28
N TYR A 58 -4.27 3.53 7.33
CA TYR A 58 -3.17 2.67 6.92
C TYR A 58 -3.62 1.81 5.75
N ILE A 59 -2.66 1.23 5.05
CA ILE A 59 -2.97 0.27 4.00
C ILE A 59 -2.23 -1.02 4.31
N ALA A 60 -2.81 -2.11 3.86
CA ALA A 60 -2.25 -3.43 4.12
C ALA A 60 -2.71 -4.39 3.05
N LEU A 61 -2.07 -5.54 2.96
CA LEU A 61 -2.50 -6.56 2.02
C LEU A 61 -3.75 -7.24 2.57
N PRO A 62 -4.79 -7.37 1.74
CA PRO A 62 -6.01 -7.99 2.22
C PRO A 62 -5.78 -9.48 2.38
N GLY A 63 -6.40 -10.06 3.34
CA GLY A 63 -6.28 -11.49 3.56
C GLY A 63 -4.96 -11.94 4.11
N LYS A 64 -4.06 -10.98 4.39
CA LYS A 64 -2.84 -11.38 4.96
C LYS A 64 -3.07 -11.53 6.41
N LYS A 65 -3.51 -12.61 6.92
CA LYS A 65 -3.67 -12.71 8.29
C LYS A 65 -2.89 -13.84 8.67
N GLU A 66 -2.49 -13.88 9.75
CA GLU A 66 -1.79 -14.84 10.17
C GLU A 66 -2.48 -15.88 10.46
N THR A 67 -3.02 -16.35 10.36
CA THR A 67 -3.69 -17.46 10.70
C THR A 67 -2.88 -18.45 10.68
#